data_c869853c1c0d390a794d94b169b31e3f
#
_entry.id   c869853c1c0d390a794d94b169b31e3f
#
_cell.length_a   1.000
_cell.length_b   1.000
_cell.length_c   1.000
_cell.angle_alpha   90.00
_cell.angle_beta   90.00
_cell.angle_gamma   90.00
#
_symmetry.space_group_name_H-M   'P 1'
#
loop_
_entity.id
_entity.type
_entity.pdbx_description
1 polymer ?
#
loop_
_entity_poly.entity_id
_entity_poly.type
_entity_poly.pdbx_seq_one_letter_code
_entity_poly.pdbx_strand_id
1 'polypeptide(L)'
;DIARYDAAAAELSTQADTLQREVSRLNNEKATIQAQIDISQAKLNQLNAEIKANEEKIAKNKDSLGVIIADLYVDDEVSPIEMLASSKGVNEYIDKQEYRSATRDQLTTTIDAIKTAKAELEVQKKDVENVISDQEDQRNLLASKEAEQQTLLNQTRGDEANYRSLSEQSNERKEQLQREQQAAIEAALRAAGAGGGAVAGDPNKG
;
A
#
# COMPACT_ATOMS: atom_id res chain seq x y z
N ASP A 1 9.68 -48.49 -8.94
CA ASP A 1 9.90 -47.24 -9.70
C ASP A 1 8.64 -46.37 -9.78
N ILE A 2 7.42 -46.90 -10.05
CA ILE A 2 6.18 -46.13 -10.11
C ILE A 2 5.90 -45.38 -8.78
N ALA A 3 6.01 -46.05 -7.63
CA ALA A 3 5.78 -45.46 -6.30
C ALA A 3 6.74 -44.29 -6.02
N ARG A 4 7.95 -44.31 -6.58
CA ARG A 4 8.93 -43.23 -6.44
C ARG A 4 8.53 -41.99 -7.26
N TYR A 5 8.00 -42.20 -8.48
CA TYR A 5 7.49 -41.11 -9.33
C TYR A 5 6.20 -40.49 -8.73
N ASP A 6 5.31 -41.35 -8.22
CA ASP A 6 4.07 -40.89 -7.59
C ASP A 6 4.36 -40.08 -6.31
N ALA A 7 5.36 -40.48 -5.50
CA ALA A 7 5.79 -39.72 -4.31
C ALA A 7 6.42 -38.36 -4.71
N ALA A 8 7.29 -38.34 -5.73
CA ALA A 8 7.87 -37.09 -6.21
C ALA A 8 6.83 -36.14 -6.80
N ALA A 9 5.83 -36.65 -7.49
CA ALA A 9 4.71 -35.86 -8.01
C ALA A 9 3.85 -35.29 -6.89
N ALA A 10 3.58 -36.03 -5.83
CA ALA A 10 2.84 -35.56 -4.66
C ALA A 10 3.61 -34.47 -3.89
N GLU A 11 4.93 -34.62 -3.76
CA GLU A 11 5.78 -33.61 -3.14
C GLU A 11 5.78 -32.28 -3.91
N LEU A 12 5.96 -32.34 -5.24
CA LEU A 12 5.92 -31.16 -6.12
C LEU A 12 4.55 -30.48 -6.10
N SER A 13 3.45 -31.24 -6.06
CA SER A 13 2.11 -30.67 -5.90
C SER A 13 1.96 -29.91 -4.60
N THR A 14 2.48 -30.43 -3.49
CA THR A 14 2.44 -29.77 -2.18
C THR A 14 3.29 -28.49 -2.20
N GLN A 15 4.43 -28.49 -2.87
CA GLN A 15 5.27 -27.31 -3.04
C GLN A 15 4.57 -26.23 -3.88
N ALA A 16 3.93 -26.62 -4.99
CA ALA A 16 3.16 -25.71 -5.82
C ALA A 16 2.01 -25.04 -5.07
N ASP A 17 1.26 -25.80 -4.25
CA ASP A 17 0.20 -25.26 -3.40
C ASP A 17 0.74 -24.26 -2.35
N THR A 18 1.92 -24.51 -1.82
CA THR A 18 2.58 -23.62 -0.85
C THR A 18 3.01 -22.33 -1.52
N LEU A 19 3.62 -22.39 -2.71
CA LEU A 19 4.01 -21.23 -3.49
C LEU A 19 2.80 -20.39 -3.92
N GLN A 20 1.70 -21.02 -4.30
CA GLN A 20 0.46 -20.32 -4.65
C GLN A 20 -0.13 -19.56 -3.46
N ARG A 21 -0.09 -20.13 -2.25
CA ARG A 21 -0.52 -19.43 -1.03
C ARG A 21 0.38 -18.23 -0.73
N GLU A 22 1.68 -18.36 -0.92
CA GLU A 22 2.65 -17.29 -0.71
C GLU A 22 2.46 -16.15 -1.71
N VAL A 23 2.22 -16.43 -2.98
CA VAL A 23 1.84 -15.43 -3.98
C VAL A 23 0.56 -14.69 -3.57
N SER A 24 -0.44 -15.40 -3.07
CA SER A 24 -1.69 -14.81 -2.61
C SER A 24 -1.48 -13.91 -1.38
N ARG A 25 -0.63 -14.31 -0.44
CA ARG A 25 -0.23 -13.50 0.72
C ARG A 25 0.44 -12.20 0.28
N LEU A 26 1.42 -12.28 -0.63
CA LEU A 26 2.12 -11.11 -1.17
C LEU A 26 1.18 -10.16 -1.92
N ASN A 27 0.21 -10.68 -2.66
CA ASN A 27 -0.81 -9.84 -3.30
C ASN A 27 -1.64 -9.06 -2.28
N ASN A 28 -2.03 -9.68 -1.17
CA ASN A 28 -2.78 -9.00 -0.11
C ASN A 28 -1.91 -7.95 0.61
N GLU A 29 -0.63 -8.24 0.88
CA GLU A 29 0.31 -7.29 1.45
C GLU A 29 0.49 -6.06 0.53
N LYS A 30 0.69 -6.28 -0.77
CA LYS A 30 0.79 -5.20 -1.77
C LYS A 30 -0.47 -4.33 -1.81
N ALA A 31 -1.65 -4.95 -1.80
CA ALA A 31 -2.92 -4.22 -1.78
C ALA A 31 -3.05 -3.35 -0.52
N THR A 32 -2.60 -3.86 0.64
CA THR A 32 -2.60 -3.11 1.90
C THR A 32 -1.65 -1.92 1.83
N ILE A 33 -0.41 -2.12 1.34
CA ILE A 33 0.57 -1.04 1.19
C ILE A 33 0.05 0.02 0.20
N GLN A 34 -0.53 -0.39 -0.94
CA GLN A 34 -1.12 0.54 -1.89
C GLN A 34 -2.24 1.38 -1.26
N ALA A 35 -3.12 0.76 -0.48
CA ALA A 35 -4.17 1.49 0.25
C ALA A 35 -3.59 2.50 1.25
N GLN A 36 -2.48 2.17 1.93
CA GLN A 36 -1.78 3.11 2.82
C GLN A 36 -1.19 4.30 2.04
N ILE A 37 -0.60 4.05 0.87
CA ILE A 37 -0.10 5.10 -0.02
C ILE A 37 -1.23 6.04 -0.45
N ASP A 38 -2.40 5.50 -0.82
CA ASP A 38 -3.56 6.29 -1.24
C ASP A 38 -4.11 7.14 -0.09
N ILE A 39 -4.16 6.60 1.14
CA ILE A 39 -4.53 7.34 2.36
C ILE A 39 -3.52 8.46 2.63
N SER A 40 -2.23 8.19 2.54
CA SER A 40 -1.17 9.20 2.71
C SER A 40 -1.29 10.30 1.67
N GLN A 41 -1.60 9.97 0.42
CA GLN A 41 -1.82 10.96 -0.64
C GLN A 41 -3.05 11.83 -0.37
N ALA A 42 -4.14 11.25 0.11
CA ALA A 42 -5.34 12.02 0.52
C ALA A 42 -5.02 12.98 1.67
N LYS A 43 -4.24 12.53 2.66
CA LYS A 43 -3.77 13.37 3.78
C LYS A 43 -2.88 14.52 3.29
N LEU A 44 -1.96 14.28 2.35
CA LEU A 44 -1.14 15.33 1.72
C LEU A 44 -2.02 16.39 1.05
N ASN A 45 -3.03 15.97 0.29
CA ASN A 45 -3.94 16.89 -0.38
C ASN A 45 -4.72 17.74 0.63
N GLN A 46 -5.17 17.13 1.73
CA GLN A 46 -5.86 17.84 2.82
C GLN A 46 -4.91 18.86 3.47
N LEU A 47 -3.71 18.46 3.88
CA LEU A 47 -2.72 19.35 4.51
C LEU A 47 -2.35 20.52 3.61
N ASN A 48 -2.16 20.29 2.31
CA ASN A 48 -1.87 21.36 1.35
C ASN A 48 -3.03 22.35 1.23
N ALA A 49 -4.29 21.88 1.28
CA ALA A 49 -5.46 22.79 1.30
C ALA A 49 -5.53 23.60 2.59
N GLU A 50 -5.24 23.00 3.73
CA GLU A 50 -5.19 23.68 5.05
C GLU A 50 -4.06 24.71 5.09
N ILE A 51 -2.86 24.38 4.58
CA ILE A 51 -1.73 25.31 4.45
C ILE A 51 -2.14 26.52 3.62
N LYS A 52 -2.75 26.31 2.46
CA LYS A 52 -3.21 27.40 1.61
C LYS A 52 -4.24 28.30 2.31
N ALA A 53 -5.21 27.70 2.97
CA ALA A 53 -6.21 28.46 3.75
C ALA A 53 -5.56 29.27 4.88
N ASN A 54 -4.56 28.72 5.55
CA ASN A 54 -3.82 29.40 6.61
C ASN A 54 -2.95 30.54 6.06
N GLU A 55 -2.30 30.35 4.92
CA GLU A 55 -1.54 31.41 4.24
C GLU A 55 -2.44 32.56 3.80
N GLU A 56 -3.64 32.26 3.26
CA GLU A 56 -4.63 33.28 2.92
C GLU A 56 -5.14 34.05 4.15
N LYS A 57 -5.36 33.35 5.28
CA LYS A 57 -5.72 33.96 6.57
C LYS A 57 -4.63 34.90 7.09
N ILE A 58 -3.38 34.48 7.00
CA ILE A 58 -2.21 35.30 7.37
C ILE A 58 -2.13 36.55 6.48
N ALA A 59 -2.34 36.41 5.18
CA ALA A 59 -2.31 37.55 4.24
C ALA A 59 -3.41 38.55 4.57
N LYS A 60 -4.66 38.11 4.75
CA LYS A 60 -5.78 38.97 5.13
C LYS A 60 -5.55 39.70 6.47
N ASN A 61 -5.01 38.97 7.45
CA ASN A 61 -4.69 39.60 8.76
C ASN A 61 -3.56 40.61 8.64
N LYS A 62 -2.57 40.41 7.77
CA LYS A 62 -1.52 41.41 7.50
C LYS A 62 -2.05 42.64 6.78
N ASP A 63 -2.97 42.49 5.84
CA ASP A 63 -3.63 43.63 5.18
C ASP A 63 -4.46 44.41 6.19
N SER A 64 -5.26 43.78 7.05
CA SER A 64 -5.98 44.39 8.13
C SER A 64 -5.04 45.11 9.12
N LEU A 65 -3.90 44.50 9.44
CA LEU A 65 -2.88 45.10 10.30
C LEU A 65 -2.32 46.38 9.69
N GLY A 66 -2.10 46.38 8.35
CA GLY A 66 -1.64 47.58 7.63
C GLY A 66 -2.63 48.75 7.75
N VAL A 67 -3.93 48.46 7.60
CA VAL A 67 -5.00 49.50 7.80
C VAL A 67 -5.00 50.03 9.23
N ILE A 68 -5.00 49.12 10.22
CA ILE A 68 -5.01 49.50 11.64
C ILE A 68 -3.80 50.37 12.01
N ILE A 69 -2.61 50.03 11.50
CA ILE A 69 -1.39 50.81 11.74
C ILE A 69 -1.51 52.20 11.10
N ALA A 70 -2.04 52.26 9.86
CA ALA A 70 -2.23 53.56 9.18
C ALA A 70 -3.21 54.46 9.95
N ASP A 71 -4.31 53.91 10.44
CA ASP A 71 -5.29 54.66 11.27
C ASP A 71 -4.64 55.17 12.57
N LEU A 72 -3.87 54.30 13.26
CA LEU A 72 -3.17 54.68 14.48
C LEU A 72 -2.11 55.75 14.24
N TYR A 73 -1.38 55.68 13.12
CA TYR A 73 -0.35 56.65 12.78
C TYR A 73 -0.91 58.05 12.58
N VAL A 74 -2.04 58.14 11.89
CA VAL A 74 -2.73 59.45 11.70
C VAL A 74 -3.25 60.00 13.03
N ASP A 75 -3.73 59.14 13.92
CA ASP A 75 -4.27 59.55 15.21
C ASP A 75 -3.20 59.85 16.28
N ASP A 76 -2.00 59.24 16.23
CA ASP A 76 -0.93 59.45 17.21
C ASP A 76 -0.23 60.84 17.06
N GLU A 77 -0.38 61.51 15.90
CA GLU A 77 0.11 62.87 15.69
C GLU A 77 -0.71 63.93 16.49
N VAL A 78 -1.91 63.59 16.98
CA VAL A 78 -2.79 64.47 17.74
C VAL A 78 -2.61 64.23 19.25
N SER A 79 -2.10 65.21 19.97
CA SER A 79 -1.93 65.10 21.42
C SER A 79 -3.30 65.03 22.13
N PRO A 80 -3.40 64.41 23.34
CA PRO A 80 -4.64 64.40 24.12
C PRO A 80 -5.22 65.78 24.37
N ILE A 81 -4.36 66.78 24.52
CA ILE A 81 -4.75 68.19 24.73
C ILE A 81 -5.33 68.78 23.45
N GLU A 82 -4.71 68.54 22.30
CA GLU A 82 -5.20 69.00 21.02
C GLU A 82 -6.52 68.29 20.67
N MET A 83 -6.66 66.98 20.98
CA MET A 83 -7.90 66.27 20.81
C MET A 83 -9.04 66.82 21.68
N LEU A 84 -8.75 67.14 22.93
CA LEU A 84 -9.74 67.82 23.83
C LEU A 84 -10.11 69.20 23.30
N ALA A 85 -9.12 69.99 22.86
CA ALA A 85 -9.34 71.37 22.37
C ALA A 85 -10.09 71.38 21.01
N SER A 86 -9.92 70.32 20.15
CA SER A 86 -10.61 70.19 18.88
C SER A 86 -11.97 69.49 18.98
N SER A 87 -12.34 68.94 20.16
CA SER A 87 -13.61 68.25 20.39
C SER A 87 -14.69 69.30 20.75
N LYS A 88 -15.92 69.09 20.25
CA LYS A 88 -17.06 69.95 20.52
C LYS A 88 -17.58 69.86 21.98
N GLY A 89 -17.06 68.92 22.76
CA GLY A 89 -17.42 68.68 24.16
C GLY A 89 -16.70 67.41 24.69
N VAL A 90 -16.84 67.22 26.02
CA VAL A 90 -16.20 66.11 26.75
C VAL A 90 -16.64 64.73 26.21
N ASN A 91 -17.90 64.62 25.79
CA ASN A 91 -18.40 63.37 25.28
C ASN A 91 -17.66 62.96 23.96
N GLU A 92 -17.48 63.90 23.04
CA GLU A 92 -16.72 63.63 21.80
C GLU A 92 -15.26 63.26 22.06
N TYR A 93 -14.64 63.83 23.09
CA TYR A 93 -13.32 63.47 23.55
C TYR A 93 -13.27 62.02 24.10
N ILE A 94 -14.27 61.63 24.90
CA ILE A 94 -14.39 60.29 25.45
C ILE A 94 -14.57 59.29 24.30
N ASP A 95 -15.46 59.54 23.35
CA ASP A 95 -15.71 58.68 22.18
C ASP A 95 -14.41 58.46 21.34
N LYS A 96 -13.61 59.51 21.13
CA LYS A 96 -12.32 59.41 20.44
C LYS A 96 -11.29 58.57 21.23
N GLN A 97 -11.27 58.68 22.57
CA GLN A 97 -10.39 57.87 23.42
C GLN A 97 -10.81 56.39 23.40
N GLU A 98 -12.11 56.10 23.46
CA GLU A 98 -12.64 54.74 23.34
C GLU A 98 -12.31 54.13 21.96
N TYR A 99 -12.47 54.90 20.89
CA TYR A 99 -12.08 54.46 19.54
C TYR A 99 -10.59 54.10 19.47
N ARG A 100 -9.68 54.92 19.98
CA ARG A 100 -8.24 54.64 20.04
C ARG A 100 -7.93 53.39 20.84
N SER A 101 -8.57 53.20 21.99
CA SER A 101 -8.40 51.99 22.81
C SER A 101 -8.86 50.75 22.06
N ALA A 102 -10.04 50.78 21.44
CA ALA A 102 -10.56 49.68 20.65
C ALA A 102 -9.68 49.35 19.46
N THR A 103 -9.10 50.35 18.77
CA THR A 103 -8.17 50.16 17.67
C THR A 103 -6.87 49.50 18.11
N ARG A 104 -6.32 49.85 19.27
CA ARG A 104 -5.15 49.22 19.87
C ARG A 104 -5.41 47.76 20.27
N ASP A 105 -6.58 47.49 20.84
CA ASP A 105 -7.01 46.14 21.20
C ASP A 105 -7.16 45.26 19.95
N GLN A 106 -7.74 45.82 18.87
CA GLN A 106 -7.85 45.15 17.59
C GLN A 106 -6.46 44.89 16.98
N LEU A 107 -5.51 45.82 17.09
CA LEU A 107 -4.10 45.61 16.67
C LEU A 107 -3.49 44.41 17.38
N THR A 108 -3.61 44.36 18.70
CA THR A 108 -3.08 43.27 19.52
C THR A 108 -3.70 41.92 19.11
N THR A 109 -5.03 41.89 19.01
CA THR A 109 -5.77 40.70 18.58
C THR A 109 -5.34 40.22 17.20
N THR A 110 -5.16 41.15 16.25
CA THR A 110 -4.71 40.80 14.87
C THR A 110 -3.29 40.27 14.86
N ILE A 111 -2.38 40.86 15.64
CA ILE A 111 -1.01 40.38 15.81
C ILE A 111 -0.99 38.95 16.37
N ASP A 112 -1.78 38.69 17.40
CA ASP A 112 -1.82 37.36 18.03
C ASP A 112 -2.46 36.32 17.09
N ALA A 113 -3.47 36.71 16.33
CA ALA A 113 -4.02 35.84 15.26
C ALA A 113 -2.98 35.49 14.18
N ILE A 114 -2.13 36.42 13.77
CA ILE A 114 -1.04 36.19 12.83
C ILE A 114 0.00 35.25 13.45
N LYS A 115 0.39 35.45 14.71
CA LYS A 115 1.36 34.57 15.39
C LYS A 115 0.85 33.15 15.50
N THR A 116 -0.41 32.97 15.89
CA THR A 116 -1.06 31.65 15.99
C THR A 116 -1.10 30.97 14.63
N ALA A 117 -1.59 31.66 13.59
CA ALA A 117 -1.67 31.10 12.25
C ALA A 117 -0.29 30.74 11.68
N LYS A 118 0.77 31.51 11.98
CA LYS A 118 2.14 31.14 11.62
C LYS A 118 2.64 29.90 12.35
N ALA A 119 2.35 29.77 13.64
CA ALA A 119 2.75 28.58 14.40
C ALA A 119 2.04 27.33 13.86
N GLU A 120 0.74 27.43 13.56
CA GLU A 120 -0.04 26.35 12.92
C GLU A 120 0.56 25.97 11.54
N LEU A 121 0.93 26.95 10.73
CA LEU A 121 1.54 26.74 9.41
C LEU A 121 2.86 25.98 9.50
N GLU A 122 3.72 26.30 10.47
CA GLU A 122 4.99 25.56 10.67
C GLU A 122 4.75 24.09 11.08
N VAL A 123 3.76 23.84 11.94
CA VAL A 123 3.35 22.47 12.29
C VAL A 123 2.84 21.73 11.07
N GLN A 124 1.93 22.32 10.30
CA GLN A 124 1.37 21.72 9.09
C GLN A 124 2.46 21.40 8.04
N LYS A 125 3.43 22.28 7.85
CA LYS A 125 4.56 22.03 6.94
C LYS A 125 5.40 20.85 7.39
N LYS A 126 5.67 20.75 8.70
CA LYS A 126 6.39 19.61 9.26
C LYS A 126 5.60 18.29 9.10
N ASP A 127 4.28 18.34 9.27
CA ASP A 127 3.42 17.19 9.06
C ASP A 127 3.44 16.73 7.59
N VAL A 128 3.48 17.67 6.64
CA VAL A 128 3.67 17.36 5.21
C VAL A 128 4.98 16.63 4.97
N GLU A 129 6.09 17.11 5.54
CA GLU A 129 7.40 16.46 5.42
C GLU A 129 7.38 15.04 5.97
N ASN A 130 6.77 14.82 7.14
CA ASN A 130 6.63 13.50 7.74
C ASN A 130 5.81 12.56 6.84
N VAL A 131 4.66 13.02 6.33
CA VAL A 131 3.81 12.20 5.45
C VAL A 131 4.51 11.86 4.13
N ILE A 132 5.32 12.76 3.58
CA ILE A 132 6.13 12.48 2.38
C ILE A 132 7.16 11.40 2.67
N SER A 133 7.88 11.50 3.80
CA SER A 133 8.86 10.49 4.21
C SER A 133 8.22 9.11 4.39
N ASP A 134 7.09 9.04 5.12
CA ASP A 134 6.35 7.80 5.32
C ASP A 134 5.87 7.20 3.97
N GLN A 135 5.42 8.04 3.04
CA GLN A 135 4.98 7.60 1.72
C GLN A 135 6.15 7.06 0.87
N GLU A 136 7.33 7.63 0.99
CA GLU A 136 8.54 7.14 0.32
C GLU A 136 8.94 5.76 0.85
N ASP A 137 8.90 5.56 2.17
CA ASP A 137 9.17 4.27 2.80
C ASP A 137 8.15 3.20 2.36
N GLN A 138 6.87 3.56 2.30
CA GLN A 138 5.81 2.66 1.80
C GLN A 138 6.03 2.28 0.32
N ARG A 139 6.44 3.22 -0.53
CA ARG A 139 6.76 2.94 -1.95
C ARG A 139 7.97 2.02 -2.08
N ASN A 140 9.00 2.21 -1.27
CA ASN A 140 10.18 1.35 -1.25
C ASN A 140 9.81 -0.07 -0.79
N LEU A 141 8.96 -0.19 0.23
CA LEU A 141 8.44 -1.47 0.69
C LEU A 141 7.60 -2.17 -0.40
N LEU A 142 6.74 -1.42 -1.09
CA LEU A 142 5.94 -1.95 -2.21
C LEU A 142 6.83 -2.49 -3.33
N ALA A 143 7.86 -1.75 -3.73
CA ALA A 143 8.82 -2.18 -4.75
C ALA A 143 9.57 -3.45 -4.33
N SER A 144 9.95 -3.55 -3.04
CA SER A 144 10.58 -4.76 -2.50
C SER A 144 9.64 -5.98 -2.57
N LYS A 145 8.35 -5.79 -2.23
CA LYS A 145 7.33 -6.85 -2.29
C LYS A 145 7.02 -7.26 -3.73
N GLU A 146 7.11 -6.34 -4.68
CA GLU A 146 6.99 -6.66 -6.11
C GLU A 146 8.15 -7.51 -6.62
N ALA A 147 9.37 -7.19 -6.22
CA ALA A 147 10.55 -7.98 -6.56
C ALA A 147 10.50 -9.39 -5.93
N GLU A 148 10.07 -9.50 -4.67
CA GLU A 148 9.86 -10.78 -3.97
C GLU A 148 8.82 -11.63 -4.71
N GLN A 149 7.68 -11.04 -5.08
CA GLN A 149 6.62 -11.71 -5.82
C GLN A 149 7.11 -12.19 -7.19
N GLN A 150 7.86 -11.36 -7.92
CA GLN A 150 8.38 -11.75 -9.25
C GLN A 150 9.35 -12.92 -9.14
N THR A 151 10.20 -12.95 -8.12
CA THR A 151 11.11 -14.07 -7.84
C THR A 151 10.33 -15.35 -7.57
N LEU A 152 9.30 -15.26 -6.72
CA LEU A 152 8.46 -16.38 -6.36
C LEU A 152 7.67 -16.93 -7.56
N LEU A 153 7.13 -16.06 -8.40
CA LEU A 153 6.44 -16.46 -9.63
C LEU A 153 7.37 -17.16 -10.62
N ASN A 154 8.62 -16.73 -10.73
CA ASN A 154 9.59 -17.38 -11.59
C ASN A 154 9.96 -18.78 -11.07
N GLN A 155 10.10 -18.95 -9.76
CA GLN A 155 10.30 -20.26 -9.12
C GLN A 155 9.09 -21.17 -9.37
N THR A 156 7.87 -20.68 -9.11
CA THR A 156 6.63 -21.45 -9.30
C THR A 156 6.47 -21.94 -10.74
N ARG A 157 6.81 -21.11 -11.74
CA ARG A 157 6.79 -21.52 -13.17
C ARG A 157 7.81 -22.58 -13.49
N GLY A 158 9.01 -22.47 -12.90
CA GLY A 158 10.06 -23.51 -13.05
C GLY A 158 9.63 -24.83 -12.45
N ASP A 159 9.04 -24.82 -11.28
CA ASP A 159 8.56 -26.02 -10.59
C ASP A 159 7.35 -26.65 -11.30
N GLU A 160 6.43 -25.86 -11.86
CA GLU A 160 5.32 -26.36 -12.69
C GLU A 160 5.83 -27.07 -13.95
N ALA A 161 6.84 -26.51 -14.62
CA ALA A 161 7.43 -27.12 -15.80
C ALA A 161 8.11 -28.46 -15.45
N ASN A 162 8.85 -28.52 -14.34
CA ASN A 162 9.46 -29.73 -13.81
C ASN A 162 8.41 -30.78 -13.43
N TYR A 163 7.31 -30.38 -12.77
CA TYR A 163 6.20 -31.26 -12.42
C TYR A 163 5.55 -31.88 -13.65
N ARG A 164 5.25 -31.09 -14.71
CA ARG A 164 4.69 -31.61 -15.97
C ARG A 164 5.61 -32.64 -16.61
N SER A 165 6.91 -32.34 -16.73
CA SER A 165 7.89 -33.24 -17.28
C SER A 165 7.98 -34.57 -16.52
N LEU A 166 7.99 -34.52 -15.17
CA LEU A 166 8.00 -35.72 -14.33
C LEU A 166 6.70 -36.52 -14.43
N SER A 167 5.55 -35.83 -14.51
CA SER A 167 4.24 -36.48 -14.69
C SER A 167 4.14 -37.21 -16.03
N GLU A 168 4.61 -36.58 -17.12
CA GLU A 168 4.66 -37.20 -18.43
C GLU A 168 5.57 -38.44 -18.43
N GLN A 169 6.78 -38.33 -17.89
CA GLN A 169 7.70 -39.48 -17.76
C GLN A 169 7.12 -40.62 -16.90
N SER A 170 6.41 -40.30 -15.83
CA SER A 170 5.74 -41.29 -14.99
C SER A 170 4.63 -42.01 -15.74
N ASN A 171 3.80 -41.29 -16.51
CA ASN A 171 2.73 -41.88 -17.31
C ASN A 171 3.27 -42.77 -18.43
N GLU A 172 4.27 -42.31 -19.17
CA GLU A 172 4.94 -43.13 -20.20
C GLU A 172 5.51 -44.44 -19.62
N ARG A 173 6.14 -44.34 -18.44
CA ARG A 173 6.69 -45.52 -17.77
C ARG A 173 5.61 -46.47 -17.27
N LYS A 174 4.48 -45.96 -16.75
CA LYS A 174 3.31 -46.76 -16.36
C LYS A 174 2.75 -47.55 -17.56
N GLU A 175 2.56 -46.91 -18.71
CA GLU A 175 2.11 -47.56 -19.94
C GLU A 175 3.08 -48.61 -20.43
N GLN A 176 4.38 -48.34 -20.32
CA GLN A 176 5.41 -49.28 -20.73
C GLN A 176 5.39 -50.53 -19.84
N LEU A 177 5.30 -50.38 -18.53
CA LEU A 177 5.20 -51.48 -17.57
C LEU A 177 3.91 -52.29 -17.75
N GLN A 178 2.78 -51.65 -18.06
CA GLN A 178 1.53 -52.34 -18.35
C GLN A 178 1.66 -53.20 -19.62
N ARG A 179 2.31 -52.70 -20.69
CA ARG A 179 2.60 -53.45 -21.91
C ARG A 179 3.52 -54.64 -21.64
N GLU A 180 4.56 -54.45 -20.83
CA GLU A 180 5.47 -55.52 -20.42
C GLU A 180 4.76 -56.59 -19.57
N GLN A 181 3.88 -56.20 -18.66
CA GLN A 181 3.04 -57.12 -17.87
C GLN A 181 2.09 -57.94 -18.75
N GLN A 182 1.40 -57.29 -19.69
CA GLN A 182 0.51 -57.95 -20.60
C GLN A 182 1.27 -58.96 -21.48
N ALA A 183 2.42 -58.59 -22.02
CA ALA A 183 3.27 -59.47 -22.80
C ALA A 183 3.78 -60.67 -21.98
N ALA A 184 4.13 -60.47 -20.72
CA ALA A 184 4.55 -61.52 -19.81
C ALA A 184 3.41 -62.52 -19.49
N ILE A 185 2.18 -61.99 -19.26
CA ILE A 185 0.97 -62.80 -19.03
C ILE A 185 0.64 -63.63 -20.28
N GLU A 186 0.66 -63.02 -21.47
CA GLU A 186 0.43 -63.74 -22.73
C GLU A 186 1.49 -64.82 -23.01
N ALA A 187 2.77 -64.54 -22.72
CA ALA A 187 3.85 -65.49 -22.84
C ALA A 187 3.66 -66.68 -21.86
N ALA A 188 3.27 -66.42 -20.65
CA ALA A 188 2.99 -67.46 -19.66
C ALA A 188 1.76 -68.34 -20.06
N LEU A 189 0.70 -67.72 -20.58
CA LEU A 189 -0.48 -68.42 -21.08
C LEU A 189 -0.12 -69.30 -22.29
N ARG A 190 0.70 -68.81 -23.23
CA ARG A 190 1.19 -69.62 -24.38
C ARG A 190 2.07 -70.77 -23.92
N ALA A 191 2.93 -70.60 -22.94
CA ALA A 191 3.77 -71.67 -22.38
C ALA A 191 2.92 -72.73 -21.66
N ALA A 192 1.88 -72.31 -20.87
CA ALA A 192 0.97 -73.23 -20.24
C ALA A 192 0.06 -73.96 -21.20
N GLY A 193 -0.38 -73.32 -22.30
CA GLY A 193 -1.14 -73.97 -23.38
C GLY A 193 -0.35 -74.95 -24.22
N ALA A 194 0.97 -74.75 -24.37
CA ALA A 194 1.85 -75.64 -25.08
C ALA A 194 2.23 -76.91 -24.27
N GLY A 195 2.08 -76.92 -22.95
CA GLY A 195 2.32 -78.05 -22.06
C GLY A 195 1.15 -79.01 -21.89
N GLY A 196 -0.06 -78.67 -22.41
CA GLY A 196 -1.29 -79.47 -22.25
C GLY A 196 -1.63 -80.49 -23.35
N GLY A 197 -0.70 -80.74 -24.28
CA GLY A 197 -0.95 -81.56 -25.47
C GLY A 197 -0.20 -82.88 -25.56
N ALA A 198 -0.10 -83.69 -24.51
CA ALA A 198 0.44 -85.03 -24.64
C ALA A 198 -0.01 -85.96 -23.45
N VAL A 199 -1.28 -86.30 -23.33
CA VAL A 199 -1.73 -87.57 -22.73
C VAL A 199 -2.99 -88.02 -23.45
N ALA A 200 -2.83 -88.52 -24.68
CA ALA A 200 -3.78 -89.42 -25.25
C ALA A 200 -3.24 -90.83 -25.02
N GLY A 201 -3.52 -91.40 -23.89
CA GLY A 201 -3.38 -92.78 -23.62
C GLY A 201 -4.52 -93.54 -24.34
N ASP A 202 -4.15 -94.36 -25.31
CA ASP A 202 -5.03 -95.32 -26.01
C ASP A 202 -5.49 -96.40 -25.03
N PRO A 203 -6.79 -96.59 -24.71
CA PRO A 203 -7.28 -97.65 -23.88
C PRO A 203 -7.83 -98.81 -24.70
N ASN A 204 -7.06 -99.43 -25.68
CA ASN A 204 -7.48 -100.67 -26.25
C ASN A 204 -6.29 -101.49 -26.74
N LYS A 205 -5.68 -102.29 -25.90
CA LYS A 205 -5.02 -103.55 -26.28
C LYS A 205 -5.01 -104.57 -25.12
N GLY A 206 -5.80 -105.64 -25.35
CA GLY A 206 -5.61 -106.93 -24.78
C GLY A 206 -6.40 -107.33 -23.55
#